data_57d21092c7f39814b7ca3436e363d69b
#
_entry.id   57d21092c7f39814b7ca3436e363d69b
#
_cell.length_a   1.000
_cell.length_b   1.000
_cell.length_c   1.000
_cell.angle_alpha   90.00
_cell.angle_beta   90.00
_cell.angle_gamma   90.00
#
_symmetry.space_group_name_H-M   'P 1'
#
loop_
_entity.id
_entity.type
_entity.pdbx_description
1 polymer ?
#
loop_
_entity_poly.entity_id
_entity_poly.type
_entity_poly.pdbx_seq_one_letter_code
_entity_poly.pdbx_strand_id
1 'polypeptide(L)'
;MRAKRKIEIRKVSCVGLWITLLLAIAFVFLIIQGENEFFAMNESTEQYIQGEKAAQQLEKGADYLTEQVRMYVMTGDTSYMDAYFVEANQVKSRENALDTFKTYFDKTASFSALKAALDTSLELMTTEYYAMRLVCEANDVLQSSWPDEIKAVELSKEDEELFDDEKIKKAQCLVTEESYQEMKDLINEEVTNCESKLIRQTRHYQGKTMTIFSSMYSKLQIGIAVMVILMIVSYVMIRRLIVKPLISYDESIKLGEVLPVMGAVELQNLAVTYNEIYVANKETEKLIRHEAEHDPLTDLLNRGSFDKLIHIYETGESPFALILVDVDTFKAVNDTFGHGIGDQILRKVASILKNNFEILIMYAESAEMNLQ
;
A
#
# COMPACT_ATOMS: atom_id res chain seq x y z
N MET A 1 21.60 9.81 37.10
CA MET A 1 21.27 8.48 36.52
C MET A 1 19.89 8.57 35.88
N ARG A 2 19.79 8.57 34.54
CA ARG A 2 18.49 8.49 33.84
C ARG A 2 17.93 7.08 34.03
N ALA A 3 16.77 6.96 34.65
CA ALA A 3 16.04 5.69 34.73
C ALA A 3 15.87 5.15 33.31
N LYS A 4 16.54 4.06 32.97
CA LYS A 4 16.31 3.36 31.70
C LYS A 4 14.84 2.92 31.68
N ARG A 5 14.02 3.52 30.80
CA ARG A 5 12.64 3.10 30.59
C ARG A 5 12.65 1.60 30.30
N LYS A 6 12.04 0.83 31.18
CA LYS A 6 11.86 -0.61 31.00
C LYS A 6 10.90 -0.83 29.84
N ILE A 7 11.39 -1.40 28.75
CA ILE A 7 10.60 -1.64 27.52
C ILE A 7 10.04 -3.07 27.61
N GLU A 8 8.72 -3.17 27.64
CA GLU A 8 7.99 -4.45 27.63
C GLU A 8 7.71 -4.88 26.19
N ILE A 9 7.99 -6.11 25.82
CA ILE A 9 7.72 -6.69 24.47
C ILE A 9 6.23 -6.54 24.14
N ARG A 10 5.36 -6.85 25.08
CA ARG A 10 3.91 -6.79 24.91
C ARG A 10 3.42 -5.40 24.46
N LYS A 11 3.89 -4.34 25.10
CA LYS A 11 3.48 -2.95 24.77
C LYS A 11 3.99 -2.54 23.40
N VAL A 12 5.23 -2.87 23.08
CA VAL A 12 5.84 -2.54 21.79
C VAL A 12 5.14 -3.25 20.64
N SER A 13 4.89 -4.55 20.79
CA SER A 13 4.18 -5.35 19.79
C SER A 13 2.76 -4.83 19.56
N CYS A 14 2.02 -4.51 20.63
CA CYS A 14 0.66 -4.01 20.55
C CYS A 14 0.60 -2.63 19.83
N VAL A 15 1.47 -1.69 20.19
CA VAL A 15 1.56 -0.38 19.53
C VAL A 15 1.95 -0.51 18.06
N GLY A 16 2.94 -1.37 17.75
CA GLY A 16 3.34 -1.62 16.37
C GLY A 16 2.18 -2.18 15.53
N LEU A 17 1.41 -3.11 16.06
CA LEU A 17 0.26 -3.71 15.38
C LEU A 17 -0.85 -2.68 15.12
N TRP A 18 -1.15 -1.81 16.07
CA TRP A 18 -2.13 -0.75 15.87
C TRP A 18 -1.70 0.27 14.82
N ILE A 19 -0.42 0.66 14.80
CA ILE A 19 0.10 1.60 13.80
C ILE A 19 0.02 0.99 12.39
N THR A 20 0.42 -0.28 12.23
CA THR A 20 0.35 -0.96 10.92
C THR A 20 -1.09 -1.13 10.45
N LEU A 21 -2.03 -1.45 11.36
CA LEU A 21 -3.45 -1.55 11.03
C LEU A 21 -4.03 -0.20 10.57
N LEU A 22 -3.74 0.88 11.28
CA LEU A 22 -4.19 2.23 10.90
C LEU A 22 -3.62 2.66 9.55
N LEU A 23 -2.34 2.36 9.28
CA LEU A 23 -1.74 2.63 7.97
C LEU A 23 -2.41 1.81 6.87
N ALA A 24 -2.68 0.52 7.10
CA ALA A 24 -3.38 -0.32 6.13
C ALA A 24 -4.77 0.24 5.79
N ILE A 25 -5.54 0.66 6.80
CA ILE A 25 -6.86 1.29 6.59
C ILE A 25 -6.73 2.59 5.79
N ALA A 26 -5.73 3.43 6.11
CA ALA A 26 -5.48 4.66 5.37
C ALA A 26 -5.11 4.40 3.90
N PHE A 27 -4.32 3.36 3.61
CA PHE A 27 -4.00 2.94 2.24
C PHE A 27 -5.24 2.49 1.47
N VAL A 28 -6.07 1.63 2.08
CA VAL A 28 -7.32 1.17 1.45
C VAL A 28 -8.22 2.37 1.11
N PHE A 29 -8.36 3.33 2.04
CA PHE A 29 -9.13 4.55 1.81
C PHE A 29 -8.59 5.37 0.63
N LEU A 30 -7.25 5.56 0.53
CA LEU A 30 -6.62 6.26 -0.58
C LEU A 30 -6.83 5.56 -1.92
N ILE A 31 -6.79 4.22 -1.95
CA ILE A 31 -7.04 3.43 -3.16
C ILE A 31 -8.47 3.63 -3.63
N ILE A 32 -9.47 3.50 -2.75
CA ILE A 32 -10.90 3.70 -3.09
C ILE A 32 -11.14 5.12 -3.60
N GLN A 33 -10.55 6.12 -2.95
CA GLN A 33 -10.65 7.51 -3.42
C GLN A 33 -10.03 7.68 -4.81
N GLY A 34 -8.88 7.06 -5.08
CA GLY A 34 -8.22 7.09 -6.39
C GLY A 34 -9.04 6.44 -7.49
N GLU A 35 -9.66 5.31 -7.19
CA GLU A 35 -10.55 4.60 -8.12
C GLU A 35 -11.74 5.46 -8.52
N ASN A 36 -12.41 6.10 -7.57
CA ASN A 36 -13.54 6.99 -7.85
C ASN A 36 -13.14 8.18 -8.74
N GLU A 37 -12.02 8.83 -8.49
CA GLU A 37 -11.52 9.94 -9.31
C GLU A 37 -11.11 9.46 -10.71
N PHE A 38 -10.55 8.25 -10.84
CA PHE A 38 -10.22 7.66 -12.12
C PHE A 38 -11.46 7.39 -12.97
N PHE A 39 -12.50 6.81 -12.37
CA PHE A 39 -13.78 6.58 -13.06
C PHE A 39 -14.41 7.89 -13.53
N ALA A 40 -14.45 8.91 -12.68
CA ALA A 40 -14.99 10.22 -13.05
C ALA A 40 -14.19 10.88 -14.19
N MET A 41 -12.87 10.73 -14.22
CA MET A 41 -12.02 11.21 -15.30
C MET A 41 -12.32 10.48 -16.62
N ASN A 42 -12.46 9.17 -16.56
CA ASN A 42 -12.75 8.35 -17.74
C ASN A 42 -14.13 8.68 -18.32
N GLU A 43 -15.14 8.82 -17.45
CA GLU A 43 -16.48 9.26 -17.86
C GLU A 43 -16.46 10.62 -18.53
N SER A 44 -15.75 11.60 -17.96
CA SER A 44 -15.60 12.93 -18.55
C SER A 44 -14.90 12.90 -19.92
N THR A 45 -13.95 11.98 -20.11
CA THR A 45 -13.25 11.81 -21.39
C THR A 45 -14.18 11.20 -22.43
N GLU A 46 -14.98 10.20 -22.05
CA GLU A 46 -15.97 9.58 -22.95
C GLU A 46 -17.05 10.60 -23.36
N GLN A 47 -17.55 11.39 -22.41
CA GLN A 47 -18.50 12.48 -22.72
C GLN A 47 -17.90 13.47 -23.72
N TYR A 48 -16.62 13.86 -23.55
CA TYR A 48 -15.93 14.74 -24.49
C TYR A 48 -15.89 14.14 -25.90
N ILE A 49 -15.51 12.86 -26.02
CA ILE A 49 -15.44 12.16 -27.32
C ILE A 49 -16.80 12.12 -28.00
N GLN A 50 -17.88 11.86 -27.24
CA GLN A 50 -19.22 11.84 -27.79
C GLN A 50 -19.68 13.25 -28.21
N GLY A 51 -19.34 14.25 -27.45
CA GLY A 51 -19.61 15.66 -27.78
C GLY A 51 -18.88 16.11 -29.05
N GLU A 52 -17.59 15.81 -29.19
CA GLU A 52 -16.80 16.10 -30.37
C GLU A 52 -17.37 15.42 -31.63
N LYS A 53 -17.70 14.12 -31.54
CA LYS A 53 -18.35 13.39 -32.63
C LYS A 53 -19.67 13.99 -33.04
N ALA A 54 -20.49 14.41 -32.08
CA ALA A 54 -21.76 15.05 -32.36
C ALA A 54 -21.58 16.39 -33.05
N ALA A 55 -20.63 17.22 -32.61
CA ALA A 55 -20.32 18.48 -33.24
C ALA A 55 -19.89 18.30 -34.70
N GLN A 56 -18.97 17.38 -34.98
CA GLN A 56 -18.54 17.03 -36.32
C GLN A 56 -19.64 16.39 -37.19
N GLN A 57 -20.56 15.62 -36.58
CA GLN A 57 -21.69 15.09 -37.30
C GLN A 57 -22.65 16.16 -37.75
N LEU A 58 -22.90 17.19 -36.95
CA LEU A 58 -23.70 18.33 -37.32
C LEU A 58 -23.05 19.11 -38.49
N GLU A 59 -21.76 19.40 -38.38
CA GLU A 59 -20.99 20.09 -39.44
C GLU A 59 -21.07 19.32 -40.76
N LYS A 60 -20.77 18.02 -40.75
CA LYS A 60 -20.83 17.17 -41.95
C LYS A 60 -22.25 17.07 -42.53
N GLY A 61 -23.28 17.04 -41.70
CA GLY A 61 -24.66 17.04 -42.14
C GLY A 61 -25.05 18.33 -42.83
N ALA A 62 -24.60 19.48 -42.30
CA ALA A 62 -24.81 20.81 -42.91
C ALA A 62 -24.06 20.92 -44.25
N ASP A 63 -22.78 20.52 -44.29
CA ASP A 63 -21.98 20.52 -45.51
C ASP A 63 -22.55 19.60 -46.59
N TYR A 64 -23.05 18.43 -46.20
CA TYR A 64 -23.68 17.49 -47.12
C TYR A 64 -24.89 18.10 -47.79
N LEU A 65 -25.81 18.74 -47.05
CA LEU A 65 -26.98 19.41 -47.60
C LEU A 65 -26.59 20.54 -48.56
N THR A 66 -25.62 21.35 -48.15
CA THR A 66 -25.08 22.41 -48.99
C THR A 66 -24.48 21.88 -50.30
N GLU A 67 -23.80 20.77 -50.27
CA GLU A 67 -23.22 20.15 -51.48
C GLU A 67 -24.33 19.62 -52.38
N GLN A 68 -25.35 18.95 -51.82
CA GLN A 68 -26.45 18.40 -52.61
C GLN A 68 -27.22 19.56 -53.32
N VAL A 69 -27.56 20.64 -52.65
CA VAL A 69 -28.25 21.74 -53.28
C VAL A 69 -27.41 22.43 -54.39
N ARG A 70 -26.12 22.62 -54.15
CA ARG A 70 -25.20 23.16 -55.14
C ARG A 70 -25.12 22.29 -56.38
N MET A 71 -24.98 20.99 -56.20
CA MET A 71 -24.93 20.02 -57.32
C MET A 71 -26.25 20.01 -58.08
N TYR A 72 -27.41 20.06 -57.39
CA TYR A 72 -28.71 20.17 -58.04
C TYR A 72 -28.85 21.47 -58.86
N VAL A 73 -28.52 22.61 -58.29
CA VAL A 73 -28.59 23.90 -58.98
C VAL A 73 -27.65 24.01 -60.18
N MET A 74 -26.49 23.38 -60.12
CA MET A 74 -25.52 23.40 -61.24
C MET A 74 -25.84 22.42 -62.35
N THR A 75 -26.45 21.27 -62.01
CA THR A 75 -26.66 20.17 -63.01
C THR A 75 -28.08 19.97 -63.43
N GLY A 76 -29.05 20.39 -62.59
CA GLY A 76 -30.48 20.06 -62.81
C GLY A 76 -30.84 18.60 -62.53
N ASP A 77 -29.90 17.75 -62.02
CA ASP A 77 -30.17 16.34 -61.77
C ASP A 77 -30.93 16.19 -60.42
N THR A 78 -32.17 15.71 -60.52
CA THR A 78 -33.09 15.54 -59.40
C THR A 78 -32.58 14.57 -58.35
N SER A 79 -31.63 13.66 -58.67
CA SER A 79 -31.05 12.75 -57.69
C SER A 79 -30.34 13.49 -56.54
N TYR A 80 -29.77 14.64 -56.75
CA TYR A 80 -29.22 15.48 -55.70
C TYR A 80 -30.28 16.14 -54.83
N MET A 81 -31.37 16.55 -55.37
CA MET A 81 -32.53 17.04 -54.61
C MET A 81 -33.14 15.91 -53.72
N ASP A 82 -33.28 14.71 -54.29
CA ASP A 82 -33.77 13.54 -53.56
C ASP A 82 -32.83 13.23 -52.40
N ALA A 83 -31.52 13.21 -52.64
CA ALA A 83 -30.50 12.98 -51.59
C ALA A 83 -30.52 14.05 -50.46
N TYR A 84 -30.75 15.33 -50.85
CA TYR A 84 -30.94 16.43 -49.89
C TYR A 84 -32.12 16.16 -48.95
N PHE A 85 -33.29 15.80 -49.49
CA PHE A 85 -34.49 15.60 -48.70
C PHE A 85 -34.47 14.26 -47.92
N VAL A 86 -33.72 13.25 -48.36
CA VAL A 86 -33.45 12.05 -47.56
C VAL A 86 -32.65 12.43 -46.33
N GLU A 87 -31.59 13.22 -46.46
CA GLU A 87 -30.82 13.73 -45.32
C GLU A 87 -31.67 14.62 -44.42
N ALA A 88 -32.34 15.61 -44.97
CA ALA A 88 -33.09 16.58 -44.20
C ALA A 88 -34.28 15.99 -43.43
N ASN A 89 -35.01 15.02 -44.02
CA ASN A 89 -36.26 14.55 -43.45
C ASN A 89 -36.21 13.15 -42.84
N GLN A 90 -35.27 12.26 -43.28
CA GLN A 90 -35.18 10.88 -42.83
C GLN A 90 -33.96 10.63 -41.93
N VAL A 91 -32.78 10.96 -42.42
CA VAL A 91 -31.52 10.73 -41.68
C VAL A 91 -31.38 11.71 -40.53
N LYS A 92 -31.62 12.98 -40.77
CA LYS A 92 -31.57 14.08 -39.78
C LYS A 92 -30.30 14.12 -38.97
N SER A 93 -29.16 13.98 -39.66
CA SER A 93 -27.83 13.87 -38.99
C SER A 93 -27.56 15.05 -38.05
N ARG A 94 -27.96 16.26 -38.39
CA ARG A 94 -27.75 17.49 -37.61
C ARG A 94 -28.57 17.48 -36.32
N GLU A 95 -29.86 17.19 -36.44
CA GLU A 95 -30.82 17.14 -35.33
C GLU A 95 -30.45 16.01 -34.36
N ASN A 96 -30.15 14.82 -34.90
CA ASN A 96 -29.71 13.68 -34.11
C ASN A 96 -28.38 13.95 -33.39
N ALA A 97 -27.48 14.68 -34.02
CA ALA A 97 -26.25 15.14 -33.41
C ALA A 97 -26.50 16.08 -32.23
N LEU A 98 -27.40 17.05 -32.39
CA LEU A 98 -27.73 17.97 -31.30
C LEU A 98 -28.43 17.24 -30.13
N ASP A 99 -29.31 16.26 -30.41
CA ASP A 99 -29.98 15.46 -29.39
C ASP A 99 -28.97 14.58 -28.62
N THR A 100 -28.02 13.97 -29.34
CA THR A 100 -26.93 13.22 -28.73
C THR A 100 -26.07 14.12 -27.83
N PHE A 101 -25.69 15.30 -28.34
CA PHE A 101 -24.92 16.29 -27.60
C PHE A 101 -25.65 16.75 -26.33
N LYS A 102 -26.94 16.99 -26.43
CA LYS A 102 -27.80 17.39 -25.32
C LYS A 102 -27.79 16.40 -24.17
N THR A 103 -27.68 15.12 -24.45
CA THR A 103 -27.65 14.05 -23.43
C THR A 103 -26.51 14.26 -22.42
N TYR A 104 -25.36 14.79 -22.87
CA TYR A 104 -24.17 14.98 -22.04
C TYR A 104 -23.95 16.43 -21.62
N PHE A 105 -24.41 17.41 -22.42
CA PHE A 105 -24.03 18.82 -22.28
C PHE A 105 -25.23 19.78 -22.21
N ASP A 106 -26.38 19.30 -21.77
CA ASP A 106 -27.57 20.15 -21.62
C ASP A 106 -27.25 21.44 -20.82
N LYS A 107 -27.76 22.60 -21.27
CA LYS A 107 -27.58 23.90 -20.62
C LYS A 107 -26.13 24.40 -20.50
N THR A 108 -25.20 23.82 -21.21
CA THR A 108 -23.82 24.33 -21.28
C THR A 108 -23.64 25.38 -22.35
N ALA A 109 -22.55 26.17 -22.25
CA ALA A 109 -22.18 27.11 -23.27
C ALA A 109 -21.81 26.46 -24.61
N SER A 110 -21.29 25.20 -24.57
CA SER A 110 -21.03 24.40 -25.77
C SER A 110 -22.33 23.99 -26.45
N PHE A 111 -23.33 23.55 -25.68
CA PHE A 111 -24.65 23.22 -26.24
C PHE A 111 -25.31 24.40 -26.90
N SER A 112 -25.22 25.60 -26.32
CA SER A 112 -25.78 26.82 -26.90
C SER A 112 -25.11 27.17 -28.21
N ALA A 113 -23.80 26.94 -28.35
CA ALA A 113 -23.08 27.19 -29.61
C ALA A 113 -23.52 26.16 -30.69
N LEU A 114 -23.55 24.85 -30.33
CA LEU A 114 -23.96 23.84 -31.30
C LEU A 114 -25.41 24.00 -31.75
N LYS A 115 -26.28 24.44 -30.83
CA LYS A 115 -27.67 24.80 -31.17
C LYS A 115 -27.73 25.99 -32.12
N ALA A 116 -26.92 27.03 -31.91
CA ALA A 116 -26.84 28.17 -32.81
C ALA A 116 -26.40 27.76 -34.23
N ALA A 117 -25.43 26.84 -34.34
CA ALA A 117 -25.01 26.26 -35.61
C ALA A 117 -26.18 25.54 -36.33
N LEU A 118 -26.99 24.76 -35.58
CA LEU A 118 -28.18 24.14 -36.17
C LEU A 118 -29.21 25.17 -36.59
N ASP A 119 -29.51 26.12 -35.75
CA ASP A 119 -30.49 27.18 -36.05
C ASP A 119 -30.07 27.98 -37.33
N THR A 120 -28.81 28.32 -37.48
CA THR A 120 -28.26 28.96 -38.70
C THR A 120 -28.33 28.03 -39.91
N SER A 121 -28.07 26.71 -39.74
CA SER A 121 -28.19 25.72 -40.81
C SER A 121 -29.65 25.57 -41.28
N LEU A 122 -30.63 25.64 -40.36
CA LEU A 122 -32.06 25.64 -40.70
C LEU A 122 -32.50 26.91 -41.42
N GLU A 123 -31.91 28.05 -41.07
CA GLU A 123 -32.14 29.33 -41.77
C GLU A 123 -31.60 29.27 -43.20
N LEU A 124 -30.40 28.71 -43.40
CA LEU A 124 -29.79 28.53 -44.71
C LEU A 124 -30.67 27.70 -45.66
N MET A 125 -31.38 26.67 -45.12
CA MET A 125 -32.30 25.83 -45.89
C MET A 125 -33.38 26.64 -46.56
N THR A 126 -33.80 27.79 -46.04
CA THR A 126 -34.84 28.65 -46.70
C THR A 126 -34.33 29.18 -48.02
N THR A 127 -33.07 29.61 -48.10
CA THR A 127 -32.40 30.03 -49.33
C THR A 127 -32.21 28.86 -50.29
N GLU A 128 -31.84 27.71 -49.75
CA GLU A 128 -31.66 26.48 -50.52
C GLU A 128 -32.93 25.98 -51.14
N TYR A 129 -34.05 25.99 -50.40
CA TYR A 129 -35.37 25.66 -50.96
C TYR A 129 -35.80 26.66 -52.07
N TYR A 130 -35.55 27.94 -51.86
CA TYR A 130 -35.84 28.95 -52.86
C TYR A 130 -35.03 28.73 -54.15
N ALA A 131 -33.73 28.42 -54.04
CA ALA A 131 -32.88 28.12 -55.19
C ALA A 131 -33.32 26.82 -55.92
N MET A 132 -33.66 25.77 -55.16
CA MET A 132 -34.19 24.52 -55.71
C MET A 132 -35.55 24.73 -56.43
N ARG A 133 -36.40 25.59 -55.87
CA ARG A 133 -37.69 25.93 -56.48
C ARG A 133 -37.51 26.57 -57.87
N LEU A 134 -36.61 27.53 -58.02
CA LEU A 134 -36.27 28.21 -59.26
C LEU A 134 -35.82 27.19 -60.33
N VAL A 135 -34.98 26.23 -59.96
CA VAL A 135 -34.48 25.18 -60.88
C VAL A 135 -35.57 24.18 -61.24
N CYS A 136 -36.45 23.83 -60.32
CA CYS A 136 -37.61 22.96 -60.61
C CYS A 136 -38.54 23.55 -61.67
N GLU A 137 -38.79 24.86 -61.60
CA GLU A 137 -39.60 25.57 -62.63
C GLU A 137 -38.88 25.71 -63.98
N ALA A 138 -37.61 26.12 -63.96
CA ALA A 138 -36.84 26.30 -65.17
C ALA A 138 -36.58 24.99 -65.97
N ASN A 139 -36.56 23.85 -65.31
CA ASN A 139 -36.38 22.53 -65.93
C ASN A 139 -37.69 21.77 -66.20
N ASP A 140 -38.86 22.40 -66.08
CA ASP A 140 -40.18 21.80 -66.27
C ASP A 140 -40.36 20.50 -65.46
N VAL A 141 -39.75 20.41 -64.26
CA VAL A 141 -39.90 19.24 -63.38
C VAL A 141 -41.38 19.12 -62.98
N LEU A 142 -41.96 17.92 -63.14
CA LEU A 142 -43.38 17.69 -62.79
C LEU A 142 -43.65 18.09 -61.32
N GLN A 143 -44.58 18.99 -61.10
CA GLN A 143 -44.96 19.46 -59.73
C GLN A 143 -45.37 18.32 -58.81
N SER A 144 -45.89 17.21 -59.35
CA SER A 144 -46.24 16.02 -58.61
C SER A 144 -45.06 15.33 -57.93
N SER A 145 -43.82 15.50 -58.50
CA SER A 145 -42.58 14.93 -57.98
C SER A 145 -41.82 15.86 -57.06
N TRP A 146 -42.28 17.09 -56.86
CA TRP A 146 -41.62 18.02 -55.96
C TRP A 146 -41.84 17.61 -54.48
N PRO A 147 -40.82 17.72 -53.61
CA PRO A 147 -40.98 17.67 -52.20
C PRO A 147 -41.96 18.73 -51.66
N ASP A 148 -42.63 18.43 -50.56
CA ASP A 148 -43.67 19.33 -50.04
C ASP A 148 -43.11 20.69 -49.58
N GLU A 149 -41.87 20.68 -49.12
CA GLU A 149 -41.12 21.91 -48.74
C GLU A 149 -40.90 22.82 -49.95
N ILE A 150 -40.57 22.26 -51.12
CA ILE A 150 -40.36 23.00 -52.37
C ILE A 150 -41.69 23.54 -52.91
N LYS A 151 -42.81 22.76 -52.80
CA LYS A 151 -44.12 23.21 -53.13
C LYS A 151 -44.59 24.43 -52.33
N ALA A 152 -44.19 24.45 -51.05
CA ALA A 152 -44.56 25.50 -50.12
C ALA A 152 -43.80 26.83 -50.37
N VAL A 153 -42.73 26.81 -51.13
CA VAL A 153 -41.95 28.04 -51.45
C VAL A 153 -42.75 28.89 -52.44
N GLU A 154 -43.01 30.13 -52.07
CA GLU A 154 -43.58 31.15 -52.97
C GLU A 154 -42.43 31.97 -53.58
N LEU A 155 -42.36 32.02 -54.92
CA LEU A 155 -41.40 32.89 -55.62
C LEU A 155 -41.90 34.35 -55.58
N SER A 156 -40.98 35.30 -55.67
CA SER A 156 -41.36 36.66 -55.89
C SER A 156 -41.97 36.86 -57.28
N LYS A 157 -42.89 37.84 -57.45
CA LYS A 157 -43.50 38.06 -58.75
C LYS A 157 -42.48 38.41 -59.84
N GLU A 158 -41.37 39.04 -59.47
CA GLU A 158 -40.25 39.28 -60.36
C GLU A 158 -39.56 38.02 -60.82
N ASP A 159 -39.43 37.02 -59.95
CA ASP A 159 -38.76 35.73 -60.22
C ASP A 159 -39.67 34.72 -60.96
N GLU A 160 -40.97 34.82 -60.76
CA GLU A 160 -41.94 34.05 -61.56
C GLU A 160 -41.91 34.41 -63.05
N GLU A 161 -41.70 35.71 -63.37
CA GLU A 161 -41.68 36.26 -64.75
C GLU A 161 -40.34 36.08 -65.47
N LEU A 162 -39.24 35.53 -64.75
CA LEU A 162 -37.95 35.32 -65.37
C LEU A 162 -38.01 34.17 -66.36
N PHE A 163 -37.14 34.26 -67.41
CA PHE A 163 -36.89 33.17 -68.35
C PHE A 163 -36.14 32.02 -67.62
N ASP A 164 -36.27 30.82 -68.13
CA ASP A 164 -35.68 29.62 -67.51
C ASP A 164 -34.18 29.73 -67.27
N ASP A 165 -33.41 30.25 -68.24
CA ASP A 165 -31.96 30.52 -68.06
C ASP A 165 -31.65 31.56 -66.99
N GLU A 166 -32.53 32.53 -66.78
CA GLU A 166 -32.37 33.55 -65.74
C GLU A 166 -32.73 33.02 -64.37
N LYS A 167 -33.79 32.16 -64.25
CA LYS A 167 -34.10 31.44 -63.06
C LYS A 167 -32.94 30.56 -62.57
N ILE A 168 -32.29 29.81 -63.52
CA ILE A 168 -31.12 29.01 -63.21
C ILE A 168 -29.95 29.84 -62.76
N LYS A 169 -29.64 30.95 -63.46
CA LYS A 169 -28.57 31.89 -63.05
C LYS A 169 -28.83 32.49 -61.68
N LYS A 170 -30.05 32.85 -61.35
CA LYS A 170 -30.41 33.36 -60.05
C LYS A 170 -30.26 32.32 -58.97
N ALA A 171 -30.70 31.08 -59.20
CA ALA A 171 -30.47 29.95 -58.28
C ALA A 171 -28.99 29.72 -58.03
N GLN A 172 -28.15 29.74 -59.07
CA GLN A 172 -26.70 29.62 -58.94
C GLN A 172 -26.10 30.77 -58.14
N CYS A 173 -26.56 32.00 -58.34
CA CYS A 173 -26.14 33.17 -57.58
C CYS A 173 -26.47 32.99 -56.08
N LEU A 174 -27.69 32.58 -55.75
CA LEU A 174 -28.14 32.38 -54.35
C LEU A 174 -27.31 31.42 -53.56
N VAL A 175 -26.80 30.32 -54.18
CA VAL A 175 -25.99 29.31 -53.49
C VAL A 175 -24.48 29.58 -53.55
N THR A 176 -24.06 30.68 -54.22
CA THR A 176 -22.64 31.05 -54.40
C THR A 176 -22.32 32.46 -53.92
N GLU A 177 -23.32 33.30 -53.65
CA GLU A 177 -23.12 34.67 -53.20
C GLU A 177 -22.50 34.76 -51.81
N GLU A 178 -21.99 35.98 -51.51
CA GLU A 178 -21.25 36.24 -50.25
C GLU A 178 -22.11 35.96 -49.01
N SER A 179 -23.37 36.35 -49.02
CA SER A 179 -24.33 36.08 -47.92
C SER A 179 -24.53 34.61 -47.60
N TYR A 180 -24.58 33.77 -48.64
CA TYR A 180 -24.65 32.30 -48.46
C TYR A 180 -23.36 31.74 -47.87
N GLN A 181 -22.19 32.23 -48.30
CA GLN A 181 -20.90 31.83 -47.72
C GLN A 181 -20.75 32.32 -46.28
N GLU A 182 -21.17 33.52 -45.96
CA GLU A 182 -21.17 34.07 -44.61
C GLU A 182 -21.99 33.17 -43.64
N MET A 183 -23.17 32.68 -44.07
CA MET A 183 -23.97 31.78 -43.25
C MET A 183 -23.28 30.44 -43.05
N LYS A 184 -22.62 29.88 -44.05
CA LYS A 184 -21.80 28.67 -43.93
C LYS A 184 -20.62 28.85 -42.97
N ASP A 185 -19.92 29.97 -43.12
CA ASP A 185 -18.80 30.31 -42.25
C ASP A 185 -19.27 30.48 -40.79
N LEU A 186 -20.46 31.08 -40.59
CA LEU A 186 -21.05 31.18 -39.25
C LEU A 186 -21.40 29.82 -38.63
N ILE A 187 -21.92 28.85 -39.44
CA ILE A 187 -22.13 27.48 -38.95
C ILE A 187 -20.83 26.88 -38.48
N ASN A 188 -19.75 26.97 -39.28
CA ASN A 188 -18.44 26.42 -38.96
C ASN A 188 -17.80 27.14 -37.74
N GLU A 189 -18.00 28.45 -37.62
CA GLU A 189 -17.54 29.23 -36.46
C GLU A 189 -18.24 28.76 -35.17
N GLU A 190 -19.54 28.55 -35.20
CA GLU A 190 -20.30 28.12 -34.03
C GLU A 190 -19.96 26.66 -33.65
N VAL A 191 -19.70 25.78 -34.62
CA VAL A 191 -19.19 24.41 -34.35
C VAL A 191 -17.81 24.49 -33.71
N THR A 192 -16.89 25.27 -34.28
CA THR A 192 -15.54 25.48 -33.71
C THR A 192 -15.61 26.10 -32.31
N ASN A 193 -16.53 27.04 -32.08
CA ASN A 193 -16.80 27.65 -30.79
C ASN A 193 -17.30 26.60 -29.77
N CYS A 194 -18.21 25.72 -30.21
CA CYS A 194 -18.67 24.58 -29.41
C CYS A 194 -17.47 23.66 -28.98
N GLU A 195 -16.64 23.26 -29.95
CA GLU A 195 -15.47 22.43 -29.71
C GLU A 195 -14.46 23.09 -28.75
N SER A 196 -14.19 24.38 -28.96
CA SER A 196 -13.28 25.16 -28.11
C SER A 196 -13.76 25.22 -26.65
N LYS A 197 -15.08 25.40 -26.45
CA LYS A 197 -15.72 25.40 -25.14
C LYS A 197 -15.69 24.01 -24.49
N LEU A 198 -15.90 22.95 -25.28
CA LEU A 198 -15.76 21.55 -24.83
C LEU A 198 -14.33 21.27 -24.33
N ILE A 199 -13.33 21.60 -25.14
CA ILE A 199 -11.91 21.43 -24.80
C ILE A 199 -11.58 22.19 -23.51
N ARG A 200 -12.04 23.43 -23.38
CA ARG A 200 -11.79 24.25 -22.20
C ARG A 200 -12.42 23.65 -20.94
N GLN A 201 -13.65 23.17 -21.03
CA GLN A 201 -14.37 22.53 -19.93
C GLN A 201 -13.67 21.24 -19.50
N THR A 202 -13.32 20.38 -20.46
CA THR A 202 -12.64 19.11 -20.21
C THR A 202 -11.24 19.31 -19.63
N ARG A 203 -10.45 20.25 -20.16
CA ARG A 203 -9.13 20.61 -19.60
C ARG A 203 -9.23 21.13 -18.16
N HIS A 204 -10.23 21.95 -17.87
CA HIS A 204 -10.45 22.42 -16.49
C HIS A 204 -10.72 21.25 -15.54
N TYR A 205 -11.58 20.32 -15.95
CA TYR A 205 -11.91 19.14 -15.18
C TYR A 205 -10.69 18.20 -14.99
N GLN A 206 -9.99 17.91 -16.09
CA GLN A 206 -8.77 17.09 -16.06
C GLN A 206 -7.66 17.73 -15.19
N GLY A 207 -7.48 19.05 -15.27
CA GLY A 207 -6.51 19.77 -14.44
C GLY A 207 -6.82 19.67 -12.94
N LYS A 208 -8.10 19.75 -12.55
CA LYS A 208 -8.53 19.55 -11.17
C LYS A 208 -8.29 18.12 -10.71
N THR A 209 -8.67 17.14 -11.52
CA THR A 209 -8.46 15.72 -11.20
C THR A 209 -6.98 15.37 -11.13
N MET A 210 -6.15 15.92 -12.01
CA MET A 210 -4.69 15.71 -11.99
C MET A 210 -4.04 16.24 -10.71
N THR A 211 -4.51 17.38 -10.19
CA THR A 211 -4.03 17.91 -8.89
C THR A 211 -4.43 17.01 -7.73
N ILE A 212 -5.63 16.46 -7.73
CA ILE A 212 -6.09 15.47 -6.74
C ILE A 212 -5.24 14.21 -6.82
N PHE A 213 -5.02 13.69 -8.01
CA PHE A 213 -4.18 12.50 -8.27
C PHE A 213 -2.74 12.69 -7.79
N SER A 214 -2.12 13.83 -8.13
CA SER A 214 -0.76 14.16 -7.68
C SER A 214 -0.65 14.25 -6.16
N SER A 215 -1.65 14.87 -5.51
CA SER A 215 -1.72 14.92 -4.04
C SER A 215 -1.86 13.53 -3.42
N MET A 216 -2.71 12.66 -3.98
CA MET A 216 -2.89 11.29 -3.52
C MET A 216 -1.63 10.47 -3.70
N TYR A 217 -0.97 10.57 -4.87
CA TYR A 217 0.29 9.89 -5.16
C TYR A 217 1.39 10.29 -4.17
N SER A 218 1.50 11.58 -3.86
CA SER A 218 2.44 12.08 -2.84
C SER A 218 2.14 11.52 -1.45
N LYS A 219 0.87 11.46 -1.04
CA LYS A 219 0.46 10.86 0.23
C LYS A 219 0.79 9.37 0.29
N LEU A 220 0.58 8.65 -0.82
CA LEU A 220 0.93 7.23 -0.96
C LEU A 220 2.44 7.02 -0.80
N GLN A 221 3.27 7.82 -1.47
CA GLN A 221 4.73 7.74 -1.36
C GLN A 221 5.20 8.00 0.08
N ILE A 222 4.67 9.03 0.75
CA ILE A 222 4.97 9.32 2.15
C ILE A 222 4.56 8.13 3.04
N GLY A 223 3.38 7.57 2.83
CA GLY A 223 2.90 6.41 3.58
C GLY A 223 3.81 5.18 3.43
N ILE A 224 4.27 4.89 2.21
CA ILE A 224 5.23 3.81 1.93
C ILE A 224 6.56 4.08 2.64
N ALA A 225 7.08 5.30 2.56
CA ALA A 225 8.33 5.68 3.23
C ALA A 225 8.22 5.50 4.76
N VAL A 226 7.13 5.93 5.37
CA VAL A 226 6.84 5.73 6.80
C VAL A 226 6.77 4.24 7.15
N MET A 227 6.12 3.41 6.32
CA MET A 227 6.04 1.96 6.53
C MET A 227 7.43 1.31 6.50
N VAL A 228 8.28 1.68 5.54
CA VAL A 228 9.66 1.17 5.45
C VAL A 228 10.48 1.56 6.70
N ILE A 229 10.36 2.81 7.15
CA ILE A 229 11.04 3.28 8.37
C ILE A 229 10.55 2.48 9.59
N LEU A 230 9.25 2.28 9.74
CA LEU A 230 8.68 1.48 10.84
C LEU A 230 9.16 0.03 10.80
N MET A 231 9.27 -0.58 9.61
CA MET A 231 9.82 -1.92 9.44
C MET A 231 11.28 -1.99 9.91
N ILE A 232 12.12 -1.03 9.52
CA ILE A 232 13.52 -0.96 9.94
C ILE A 232 13.63 -0.77 11.47
N VAL A 233 12.84 0.13 12.04
CA VAL A 233 12.81 0.37 13.49
C VAL A 233 12.38 -0.90 14.23
N SER A 234 11.33 -1.56 13.78
CA SER A 234 10.85 -2.82 14.35
C SER A 234 11.92 -3.92 14.28
N TYR A 235 12.58 -4.07 13.13
CA TYR A 235 13.68 -5.02 12.98
C TYR A 235 14.83 -4.77 13.97
N VAL A 236 15.27 -3.50 14.09
CA VAL A 236 16.33 -3.14 15.04
C VAL A 236 15.91 -3.38 16.49
N MET A 237 14.65 -3.08 16.82
CA MET A 237 14.10 -3.34 18.16
C MET A 237 14.06 -4.84 18.47
N ILE A 238 13.53 -5.66 17.58
CA ILE A 238 13.50 -7.13 17.76
C ILE A 238 14.90 -7.68 17.93
N ARG A 239 15.82 -7.26 17.06
CA ARG A 239 17.21 -7.72 17.13
C ARG A 239 17.88 -7.36 18.46
N ARG A 240 17.68 -6.12 18.99
CA ARG A 240 18.33 -5.65 20.23
C ARG A 240 17.63 -6.15 21.49
N LEU A 241 16.31 -6.28 21.49
CA LEU A 241 15.55 -6.59 22.70
C LEU A 241 15.28 -8.09 22.87
N ILE A 242 15.31 -8.87 21.78
CA ILE A 242 14.95 -10.29 21.81
C ILE A 242 16.11 -11.15 21.30
N VAL A 243 16.50 -10.98 20.03
CA VAL A 243 17.43 -11.91 19.35
C VAL A 243 18.81 -11.92 20.01
N LYS A 244 19.40 -10.73 20.20
CA LYS A 244 20.74 -10.62 20.80
C LYS A 244 20.80 -11.14 22.24
N PRO A 245 19.85 -10.82 23.15
CA PRO A 245 19.80 -11.43 24.48
C PRO A 245 19.66 -12.95 24.46
N LEU A 246 18.78 -13.52 23.61
CA LEU A 246 18.59 -14.96 23.53
C LEU A 246 19.85 -15.70 23.09
N ILE A 247 20.57 -15.16 22.09
CA ILE A 247 21.86 -15.74 21.66
C ILE A 247 22.89 -15.72 22.80
N SER A 248 22.98 -14.58 23.51
CA SER A 248 23.90 -14.45 24.64
C SER A 248 23.53 -15.38 25.80
N TYR A 249 22.25 -15.65 26.03
CA TYR A 249 21.79 -16.60 27.06
C TYR A 249 22.17 -18.02 26.68
N ASP A 250 21.96 -18.43 25.41
CA ASP A 250 22.38 -19.76 24.93
C ASP A 250 23.89 -20.00 25.11
N GLU A 251 24.71 -18.99 24.78
CA GLU A 251 26.16 -19.04 25.00
C GLU A 251 26.51 -19.16 26.48
N SER A 252 25.93 -18.33 27.34
CA SER A 252 26.20 -18.37 28.80
C SER A 252 25.77 -19.69 29.44
N ILE A 253 24.63 -20.26 29.03
CA ILE A 253 24.16 -21.57 29.51
C ILE A 253 25.13 -22.67 29.11
N LYS A 254 25.61 -22.68 27.87
CA LYS A 254 26.59 -23.68 27.38
C LYS A 254 27.93 -23.59 28.10
N LEU A 255 28.34 -22.37 28.48
CA LEU A 255 29.57 -22.15 29.25
C LEU A 255 29.40 -22.40 30.76
N GLY A 256 28.18 -22.63 31.23
CA GLY A 256 27.90 -22.75 32.65
C GLY A 256 28.15 -21.47 33.43
N GLU A 257 27.73 -20.32 32.85
CA GLU A 257 27.90 -19.00 33.44
C GLU A 257 26.54 -18.38 33.74
N VAL A 258 26.55 -17.26 34.51
CA VAL A 258 25.35 -16.47 34.80
C VAL A 258 24.91 -15.71 33.56
N LEU A 259 23.60 -15.62 33.36
CA LEU A 259 23.02 -14.88 32.24
C LEU A 259 23.19 -13.38 32.40
N PRO A 260 23.60 -12.66 31.34
CA PRO A 260 23.67 -11.19 31.38
C PRO A 260 22.24 -10.61 31.41
N VAL A 261 21.98 -9.67 32.34
CA VAL A 261 20.67 -9.03 32.48
C VAL A 261 20.50 -7.97 31.39
N MET A 262 19.97 -8.37 30.23
CA MET A 262 19.80 -7.48 29.05
C MET A 262 18.51 -7.78 28.30
N GLY A 263 18.15 -6.90 27.34
CA GLY A 263 16.99 -7.05 26.48
C GLY A 263 15.72 -6.43 27.06
N ALA A 264 14.58 -6.97 26.66
CA ALA A 264 13.27 -6.55 27.17
C ALA A 264 13.06 -6.98 28.63
N VAL A 265 12.10 -6.35 29.31
CA VAL A 265 11.86 -6.59 30.73
C VAL A 265 11.61 -8.05 31.05
N GLU A 266 10.85 -8.73 30.21
CA GLU A 266 10.52 -10.14 30.35
C GLU A 266 11.77 -11.02 30.32
N LEU A 267 12.71 -10.73 29.41
CA LEU A 267 13.99 -11.45 29.32
C LEU A 267 14.94 -11.10 30.46
N GLN A 268 14.95 -9.83 30.92
CA GLN A 268 15.71 -9.44 32.10
C GLN A 268 15.23 -10.19 33.34
N ASN A 269 13.92 -10.30 33.54
CA ASN A 269 13.35 -11.05 34.67
C ASN A 269 13.71 -12.54 34.57
N LEU A 270 13.62 -13.11 33.37
CA LEU A 270 14.06 -14.51 33.15
C LEU A 270 15.53 -14.71 33.53
N ALA A 271 16.41 -13.81 33.11
CA ALA A 271 17.83 -13.89 33.44
C ALA A 271 18.08 -13.79 34.97
N VAL A 272 17.39 -12.89 35.67
CA VAL A 272 17.50 -12.76 37.11
C VAL A 272 17.07 -14.05 37.81
N THR A 273 15.88 -14.56 37.48
CA THR A 273 15.36 -15.81 38.09
C THR A 273 16.29 -17.01 37.80
N TYR A 274 16.76 -17.14 36.55
CA TYR A 274 17.72 -18.19 36.21
C TYR A 274 19.00 -18.08 37.02
N ASN A 275 19.57 -16.88 37.16
CA ASN A 275 20.80 -16.64 37.88
C ASN A 275 20.64 -16.96 39.38
N GLU A 276 19.51 -16.64 39.99
CA GLU A 276 19.19 -17.01 41.38
C GLU A 276 19.17 -18.54 41.54
N ILE A 277 18.49 -19.24 40.65
CA ILE A 277 18.42 -20.73 40.66
C ILE A 277 19.82 -21.34 40.40
N TYR A 278 20.56 -20.79 39.45
CA TYR A 278 21.90 -21.27 39.12
C TYR A 278 22.88 -21.15 40.28
N VAL A 279 22.88 -20.00 40.98
CA VAL A 279 23.73 -19.79 42.17
C VAL A 279 23.34 -20.71 43.28
N ALA A 280 22.03 -20.86 43.59
CA ALA A 280 21.54 -21.76 44.63
C ALA A 280 21.90 -23.25 44.35
N ASN A 281 21.75 -23.69 43.09
CA ASN A 281 22.15 -25.04 42.69
C ASN A 281 23.65 -25.27 42.85
N LYS A 282 24.48 -24.29 42.50
CA LYS A 282 25.93 -24.37 42.60
C LYS A 282 26.40 -24.42 44.08
N GLU A 283 25.72 -23.68 44.95
CA GLU A 283 25.94 -23.74 46.39
C GLU A 283 25.53 -25.12 46.95
N THR A 284 24.37 -25.60 46.53
CA THR A 284 23.87 -26.94 46.93
C THR A 284 24.81 -28.05 46.46
N GLU A 285 25.30 -27.96 45.21
CA GLU A 285 26.29 -28.91 44.67
C GLU A 285 27.58 -28.92 45.51
N LYS A 286 28.09 -27.77 45.93
CA LYS A 286 29.27 -27.65 46.79
C LYS A 286 29.01 -28.30 48.16
N LEU A 287 27.81 -28.06 48.73
CA LEU A 287 27.44 -28.67 50.00
C LEU A 287 27.35 -30.20 49.90
N ILE A 288 26.62 -30.70 48.89
CA ILE A 288 26.51 -32.15 48.62
C ILE A 288 27.91 -32.77 48.41
N ARG A 289 28.76 -32.09 47.63
CA ARG A 289 30.14 -32.56 47.39
C ARG A 289 30.93 -32.60 48.70
N HIS A 290 30.83 -31.53 49.51
CA HIS A 290 31.49 -31.46 50.81
C HIS A 290 31.04 -32.57 51.74
N GLU A 291 29.72 -32.81 51.85
CA GLU A 291 29.17 -33.93 52.64
C GLU A 291 29.58 -35.28 52.12
N ALA A 292 29.70 -35.45 50.82
CA ALA A 292 30.15 -36.70 50.19
C ALA A 292 31.67 -36.96 50.34
N GLU A 293 32.45 -35.88 50.49
CA GLU A 293 33.92 -35.96 50.55
C GLU A 293 34.47 -35.90 51.98
N HIS A 294 33.69 -35.41 52.96
CA HIS A 294 34.17 -35.19 54.34
C HIS A 294 33.38 -36.04 55.36
N ASP A 295 34.03 -36.28 56.49
CA ASP A 295 33.41 -36.93 57.64
C ASP A 295 32.56 -35.91 58.42
N PRO A 296 31.30 -36.21 58.77
CA PRO A 296 30.37 -35.25 59.38
C PRO A 296 30.74 -34.88 60.85
N LEU A 297 31.59 -35.68 61.51
CA LEU A 297 32.02 -35.41 62.87
C LEU A 297 33.24 -34.47 62.92
N THR A 298 34.22 -34.76 62.07
CA THR A 298 35.55 -34.12 62.12
C THR A 298 35.75 -33.08 61.06
N ASP A 299 34.92 -33.08 60.01
CA ASP A 299 35.06 -32.26 58.83
C ASP A 299 36.38 -32.45 58.08
N LEU A 300 37.02 -33.59 58.29
CA LEU A 300 38.17 -34.08 57.52
C LEU A 300 37.69 -34.89 56.33
N LEU A 301 38.56 -35.19 55.34
CA LEU A 301 38.20 -36.10 54.27
C LEU A 301 37.73 -37.43 54.82
N ASN A 302 36.66 -37.97 54.29
CA ASN A 302 36.24 -39.30 54.65
C ASN A 302 37.13 -40.37 54.00
N ARG A 303 37.00 -41.61 54.40
CA ARG A 303 37.86 -42.70 53.94
C ARG A 303 37.82 -42.85 52.41
N GLY A 304 36.65 -42.76 51.79
CA GLY A 304 36.52 -42.95 50.36
C GLY A 304 37.21 -41.84 49.56
N SER A 305 37.22 -40.60 50.06
CA SER A 305 37.92 -39.43 49.45
C SER A 305 39.42 -39.50 49.68
N PHE A 306 39.82 -39.93 50.86
CA PHE A 306 41.24 -40.18 51.21
C PHE A 306 41.84 -41.23 50.28
N ASP A 307 41.21 -42.40 50.17
CA ASP A 307 41.69 -43.53 49.33
C ASP A 307 41.89 -43.11 47.88
N LYS A 308 40.92 -42.32 47.32
CA LYS A 308 41.04 -41.73 45.97
C LYS A 308 42.24 -40.81 45.86
N LEU A 309 42.44 -39.97 46.83
CA LEU A 309 43.53 -39.00 46.83
C LEU A 309 44.91 -39.69 46.97
N ILE A 310 45.04 -40.68 47.84
CA ILE A 310 46.26 -41.48 47.96
C ILE A 310 46.56 -42.16 46.62
N HIS A 311 45.60 -42.74 45.95
CA HIS A 311 45.78 -43.36 44.64
C HIS A 311 46.30 -42.35 43.58
N ILE A 312 45.85 -41.11 43.60
CA ILE A 312 46.37 -40.06 42.73
C ILE A 312 47.87 -39.78 43.05
N TYR A 313 48.24 -39.70 44.32
CA TYR A 313 49.63 -39.45 44.69
C TYR A 313 50.54 -40.68 44.45
N GLU A 314 50.05 -41.87 44.62
CA GLU A 314 50.80 -43.12 44.32
C GLU A 314 51.07 -43.26 42.82
N THR A 315 50.18 -42.84 41.99
CA THR A 315 50.35 -42.91 40.53
C THR A 315 51.05 -41.67 39.94
N GLY A 316 51.23 -40.62 40.72
CA GLY A 316 51.92 -39.37 40.34
C GLY A 316 53.44 -39.43 40.58
N GLU A 317 54.15 -38.49 39.93
CA GLU A 317 55.59 -38.37 40.07
C GLU A 317 56.04 -37.55 41.30
N SER A 318 55.09 -36.95 42.04
CA SER A 318 55.40 -36.07 43.18
C SER A 318 55.61 -36.88 44.46
N PRO A 319 56.73 -36.70 45.17
CA PRO A 319 56.99 -37.37 46.44
C PRO A 319 56.01 -36.90 47.50
N PHE A 320 55.45 -37.81 48.30
CA PHE A 320 54.61 -37.51 49.44
C PHE A 320 55.03 -38.30 50.65
N ALA A 321 54.65 -37.91 51.85
CA ALA A 321 54.82 -38.60 53.08
C ALA A 321 53.44 -38.87 53.73
N LEU A 322 53.26 -40.10 54.23
CA LEU A 322 52.10 -40.49 54.98
C LEU A 322 52.42 -40.50 56.45
N ILE A 323 51.68 -39.78 57.28
CA ILE A 323 51.81 -39.78 58.74
C ILE A 323 50.53 -40.39 59.32
N LEU A 324 50.65 -41.45 60.04
CA LEU A 324 49.57 -42.10 60.80
C LEU A 324 49.60 -41.57 62.24
N VAL A 325 48.43 -41.05 62.68
CA VAL A 325 48.28 -40.53 64.06
C VAL A 325 47.12 -41.29 64.70
N ASP A 326 47.35 -41.84 65.94
CA ASP A 326 46.35 -42.52 66.72
C ASP A 326 46.17 -41.81 68.05
N VAL A 327 44.99 -41.93 68.64
CA VAL A 327 44.65 -41.34 69.93
C VAL A 327 44.75 -42.40 71.01
N ASP A 328 45.76 -42.33 71.81
CA ASP A 328 46.04 -43.33 72.89
C ASP A 328 44.83 -43.43 73.86
N THR A 329 44.47 -44.71 74.15
CA THR A 329 43.39 -45.06 75.10
C THR A 329 41.99 -44.44 74.72
N PHE A 330 41.70 -44.12 73.48
CA PHE A 330 40.46 -43.50 73.02
C PHE A 330 39.21 -44.32 73.45
N LYS A 331 39.30 -45.64 73.35
CA LYS A 331 38.24 -46.53 73.83
C LYS A 331 37.96 -46.34 75.30
N ALA A 332 38.97 -46.30 76.15
CA ALA A 332 38.78 -46.05 77.60
C ALA A 332 38.11 -44.69 77.89
N VAL A 333 38.38 -43.72 77.08
CA VAL A 333 37.72 -42.39 77.18
C VAL A 333 36.22 -42.53 76.88
N ASN A 334 35.86 -43.25 75.81
CA ASN A 334 34.48 -43.52 75.46
C ASN A 334 33.74 -44.29 76.53
N ASP A 335 34.39 -45.37 77.04
CA ASP A 335 33.81 -46.20 78.07
C ASP A 335 33.63 -45.49 79.43
N THR A 336 34.48 -44.54 79.73
CA THR A 336 34.44 -43.81 81.04
C THR A 336 33.60 -42.58 81.00
N PHE A 337 33.63 -41.77 79.89
CA PHE A 337 33.02 -40.51 79.79
C PHE A 337 31.88 -40.38 78.73
N GLY A 338 31.63 -41.49 78.04
CA GLY A 338 30.62 -41.59 77.03
C GLY A 338 31.09 -41.07 75.64
N HIS A 339 30.42 -41.53 74.58
CA HIS A 339 30.74 -41.24 73.23
C HIS A 339 30.70 -39.73 72.89
N GLY A 340 29.86 -38.94 73.59
CA GLY A 340 29.80 -37.45 73.39
C GLY A 340 31.14 -36.78 73.77
N ILE A 341 31.87 -37.24 74.76
CA ILE A 341 33.20 -36.71 75.08
C ILE A 341 34.25 -37.21 74.09
N GLY A 342 34.16 -38.46 73.64
CA GLY A 342 34.98 -38.99 72.53
C GLY A 342 34.83 -38.16 71.25
N ASP A 343 33.64 -37.85 70.87
CA ASP A 343 33.36 -37.00 69.70
C ASP A 343 33.98 -35.62 69.85
N GLN A 344 33.97 -35.01 71.03
CA GLN A 344 34.63 -33.71 71.28
C GLN A 344 36.14 -33.82 71.15
N ILE A 345 36.75 -34.95 71.60
CA ILE A 345 38.17 -35.15 71.42
C ILE A 345 38.53 -35.26 69.95
N LEU A 346 37.81 -36.09 69.18
CA LEU A 346 38.02 -36.22 67.73
C LEU A 346 37.91 -34.87 67.03
N ARG A 347 36.87 -34.11 67.31
CA ARG A 347 36.75 -32.73 66.76
C ARG A 347 37.95 -31.84 67.16
N LYS A 348 38.44 -31.95 68.39
CA LYS A 348 39.58 -31.18 68.85
C LYS A 348 40.87 -31.57 68.15
N VAL A 349 41.14 -32.89 67.97
CA VAL A 349 42.27 -33.41 67.23
C VAL A 349 42.23 -32.97 65.78
N ALA A 350 41.08 -33.12 65.13
CA ALA A 350 40.86 -32.70 63.77
C ALA A 350 41.13 -31.17 63.61
N SER A 351 40.61 -30.35 64.51
CA SER A 351 40.87 -28.93 64.52
C SER A 351 42.36 -28.57 64.71
N ILE A 352 43.07 -29.27 65.56
CA ILE A 352 44.55 -29.07 65.77
C ILE A 352 45.30 -29.42 64.49
N LEU A 353 44.95 -30.54 63.86
CA LEU A 353 45.55 -30.98 62.62
C LEU A 353 45.31 -29.94 61.50
N LYS A 354 44.05 -29.51 61.32
CA LYS A 354 43.68 -28.50 60.31
C LYS A 354 44.49 -27.19 60.50
N ASN A 355 44.68 -26.74 61.74
CA ASN A 355 45.34 -25.47 62.03
C ASN A 355 46.85 -25.49 61.94
N ASN A 356 47.49 -26.65 62.02
CA ASN A 356 48.97 -26.76 62.09
C ASN A 356 49.62 -27.27 60.77
N PHE A 357 48.78 -27.72 59.83
CA PHE A 357 49.27 -28.19 58.55
C PHE A 357 48.59 -27.48 57.40
N GLU A 358 49.35 -26.73 56.59
CA GLU A 358 48.86 -25.92 55.48
C GLU A 358 48.48 -26.69 54.19
N ILE A 359 49.02 -27.86 54.00
CA ILE A 359 48.73 -28.71 52.84
C ILE A 359 48.34 -30.10 53.31
N LEU A 360 47.04 -30.47 53.06
CA LEU A 360 46.58 -31.49 53.89
C LEU A 360 45.62 -32.45 53.28
N ILE A 361 46.08 -33.57 53.23
CA ILE A 361 45.28 -34.74 53.11
C ILE A 361 45.17 -35.31 54.50
N MET A 362 44.08 -35.02 55.16
CA MET A 362 43.79 -35.60 56.47
C MET A 362 42.54 -36.44 56.41
N TYR A 363 42.68 -37.62 56.90
CA TYR A 363 41.60 -38.59 57.09
C TYR A 363 41.53 -38.90 58.58
N ALA A 364 40.35 -38.94 59.17
CA ALA A 364 40.12 -39.41 60.53
C ALA A 364 39.11 -40.58 60.45
N GLU A 365 39.51 -41.72 60.83
CA GLU A 365 38.63 -42.88 61.03
C GLU A 365 38.15 -42.88 62.48
N SER A 366 36.82 -42.82 62.73
CA SER A 366 36.26 -43.14 63.99
C SER A 366 36.40 -44.69 64.16
N ALA A 367 37.39 -45.14 64.85
CA ALA A 367 37.62 -46.53 65.04
C ALA A 367 36.57 -47.16 65.95
N GLU A 368 35.57 -47.79 65.36
CA GLU A 368 35.09 -49.07 65.89
C GLU A 368 35.95 -50.14 65.29
N MET A 369 37.15 -50.29 65.75
CA MET A 369 37.93 -51.47 65.43
C MET A 369 37.45 -52.57 66.43
N ASN A 370 36.56 -53.44 65.99
CA ASN A 370 36.40 -54.79 66.51
C ASN A 370 37.68 -55.51 66.20
N LEU A 371 38.63 -55.47 67.09
CA LEU A 371 39.68 -56.51 67.16
C LEU A 371 39.08 -57.75 67.87
N GLN A 372 38.75 -58.76 67.09
CA GLN A 372 38.67 -60.11 67.57
C GLN A 372 40.07 -60.66 67.93
#